data_a55103dbe3aa46e1f70fbaa85d768612
#
_entry.id   a55103dbe3aa46e1f70fbaa85d768612
#
_cell.length_a   1.000
_cell.length_b   1.000
_cell.length_c   1.000
_cell.angle_alpha   90.00
_cell.angle_beta   90.00
_cell.angle_gamma   90.00
#
_symmetry.space_group_name_H-M   'P 1'
#
loop_
_entity.id
_entity.type
_entity.pdbx_description
1 polymer ?
#
loop_
_entity_poly.entity_id
_entity_poly.type
_entity_poly.pdbx_seq_one_letter_code
_entity_poly.pdbx_strand_id
1 'polypeptide(L)'
;PIEDVEKIFRKLIVERETPNGVVSPDFELFLTTHYSEVLLYKDFEKLLELAKHYGLKTFILSNGVNLTPEKLDIINKYTPSVIQEIALNIPAYENAEVWSKRSGFPAKRFDDVMTNLQNLHDHPVTRKLQGRVKLIVNGVNELSFKTGSLKKGPKFEELGIDLDMQTGEHQRQVDIATKLFPKFDVEKSDLIDRTGLIGQYITEEEYMKDRMKNRTVVGCQNWGDRNYEWLSVNSNGDAILCCNDYNFDYIFGNILEQELSEMWHSEKHVETIDRAYNNICTKCSASVTK
;
A
#
# COMPACT_ATOMS: atom_id res chain seq x y z
N PRO A 1 11.50 -9.32 -15.32
CA PRO A 1 12.97 -9.42 -15.40
C PRO A 1 13.63 -8.15 -14.86
N ILE A 2 14.90 -8.22 -14.41
CA ILE A 2 15.62 -7.06 -13.87
C ILE A 2 15.90 -6.01 -14.95
N GLU A 3 16.04 -6.45 -16.18
CA GLU A 3 16.24 -5.60 -17.36
C GLU A 3 15.05 -4.67 -17.61
N ASP A 4 13.83 -5.13 -17.34
CA ASP A 4 12.63 -4.29 -17.46
C ASP A 4 12.55 -3.27 -16.32
N VAL A 5 12.95 -3.64 -15.11
CA VAL A 5 13.08 -2.68 -13.99
C VAL A 5 14.09 -1.59 -14.35
N GLU A 6 15.23 -1.94 -14.94
CA GLU A 6 16.24 -0.97 -15.38
C GLU A 6 15.70 -0.01 -16.44
N LYS A 7 14.93 -0.51 -17.42
CA LYS A 7 14.27 0.34 -18.43
C LYS A 7 13.31 1.34 -17.76
N ILE A 8 12.52 0.88 -16.80
CA ILE A 8 11.59 1.73 -16.05
C ILE A 8 12.35 2.81 -15.29
N PHE A 9 13.39 2.43 -14.54
CA PHE A 9 14.18 3.39 -13.76
C PHE A 9 14.83 4.44 -14.67
N ARG A 10 15.36 4.02 -15.82
CA ARG A 10 15.95 4.93 -16.81
C ARG A 10 14.92 5.96 -17.32
N LYS A 11 13.69 5.52 -17.65
CA LYS A 11 12.61 6.43 -18.08
C LYS A 11 12.23 7.42 -16.97
N LEU A 12 12.12 6.96 -15.73
CA LEU A 12 11.85 7.84 -14.58
C LEU A 12 12.93 8.91 -14.41
N ILE A 13 14.21 8.55 -14.57
CA ILE A 13 15.31 9.50 -14.44
C ILE A 13 15.34 10.50 -15.60
N VAL A 14 15.12 10.04 -16.83
CA VAL A 14 15.05 10.93 -18.00
C VAL A 14 13.95 11.99 -17.78
N GLU A 15 12.76 11.59 -17.35
CA GLU A 15 11.67 12.51 -17.09
C GLU A 15 11.94 13.44 -15.90
N ARG A 16 12.59 12.97 -14.84
CA ARG A 16 13.01 13.79 -13.70
C ARG A 16 13.99 14.91 -14.09
N GLU A 17 14.87 14.62 -15.04
CA GLU A 17 15.93 15.55 -15.47
C GLU A 17 15.51 16.41 -16.67
N THR A 18 14.37 16.08 -17.30
CA THR A 18 13.83 16.86 -18.41
C THR A 18 13.11 18.12 -17.89
N PRO A 19 13.40 19.31 -18.43
CA PRO A 19 12.63 20.51 -18.10
C PRO A 19 11.12 20.30 -18.39
N ASN A 20 10.29 20.49 -17.38
CA ASN A 20 8.85 20.18 -17.41
C ASN A 20 8.50 18.70 -17.60
N GLY A 21 9.43 17.79 -17.29
CA GLY A 21 9.13 16.35 -17.26
C GLY A 21 8.07 16.00 -16.21
N VAL A 22 7.43 14.86 -16.39
CA VAL A 22 6.29 14.42 -15.56
C VAL A 22 6.69 13.85 -14.21
N VAL A 23 7.98 13.63 -13.96
CA VAL A 23 8.49 13.08 -12.70
C VAL A 23 9.04 14.21 -11.82
N SER A 24 8.48 14.34 -10.61
CA SER A 24 8.98 15.29 -9.63
C SER A 24 10.45 15.03 -9.27
N PRO A 25 11.29 16.06 -9.06
CA PRO A 25 12.64 15.89 -8.54
C PRO A 25 12.70 15.11 -7.22
N ASP A 26 11.68 15.25 -6.38
CA ASP A 26 11.57 14.64 -5.05
C ASP A 26 10.66 13.40 -5.03
N PHE A 27 10.44 12.76 -6.19
CA PHE A 27 9.58 11.58 -6.22
C PHE A 27 10.16 10.44 -5.38
N GLU A 28 9.26 9.67 -4.81
CA GLU A 28 9.57 8.51 -3.98
C GLU A 28 9.11 7.22 -4.67
N LEU A 29 9.91 6.18 -4.55
CA LEU A 29 9.64 4.88 -5.16
C LEU A 29 9.12 3.89 -4.12
N PHE A 30 7.89 3.42 -4.29
CA PHE A 30 7.34 2.32 -3.51
C PHE A 30 7.58 1.00 -4.25
N LEU A 31 8.34 0.08 -3.64
CA LEU A 31 8.67 -1.21 -4.25
C LEU A 31 7.57 -2.27 -4.05
N THR A 32 6.34 -1.85 -3.88
CA THR A 32 5.21 -2.76 -3.74
C THR A 32 3.97 -2.18 -4.39
N THR A 33 3.23 -3.03 -5.05
CA THR A 33 1.89 -2.71 -5.55
C THR A 33 0.97 -3.88 -5.24
N HIS A 34 -0.34 -3.62 -5.17
CA HIS A 34 -1.45 -4.58 -5.05
C HIS A 34 -1.10 -5.97 -4.49
N TYR A 35 -0.79 -6.93 -5.37
CA TYR A 35 -0.56 -8.34 -5.05
C TYR A 35 0.92 -8.72 -4.99
N SER A 36 1.83 -7.73 -5.01
CA SER A 36 3.26 -8.00 -5.00
C SER A 36 3.85 -7.96 -3.60
N GLU A 37 4.83 -8.81 -3.37
CA GLU A 37 5.69 -8.82 -2.19
C GLU A 37 7.14 -8.72 -2.66
N VAL A 38 7.75 -7.56 -2.50
CA VAL A 38 9.09 -7.27 -3.02
C VAL A 38 10.16 -8.22 -2.49
N LEU A 39 9.98 -8.71 -1.26
CA LEU A 39 10.93 -9.65 -0.65
C LEU A 39 10.93 -11.05 -1.30
N LEU A 40 9.90 -11.36 -2.13
CA LEU A 40 9.87 -12.55 -2.97
C LEU A 40 10.62 -12.37 -4.30
N TYR A 41 10.98 -11.14 -4.66
CA TYR A 41 11.65 -10.90 -5.92
C TYR A 41 13.05 -11.55 -5.89
N LYS A 42 13.31 -12.45 -6.86
CA LYS A 42 14.55 -13.22 -6.91
C LYS A 42 15.80 -12.36 -7.04
N ASP A 43 15.70 -11.25 -7.78
CA ASP A 43 16.80 -10.31 -8.00
C ASP A 43 16.71 -9.10 -7.05
N PHE A 44 16.21 -9.29 -5.81
CA PHE A 44 15.97 -8.20 -4.84
C PHE A 44 17.21 -7.34 -4.58
N GLU A 45 18.38 -7.95 -4.42
CA GLU A 45 19.62 -7.19 -4.20
C GLU A 45 20.00 -6.37 -5.44
N LYS A 46 19.88 -6.95 -6.64
CA LYS A 46 20.14 -6.23 -7.90
C LYS A 46 19.16 -5.06 -8.10
N LEU A 47 17.90 -5.22 -7.69
CA LEU A 47 16.91 -4.14 -7.69
C LEU A 47 17.40 -2.95 -6.85
N LEU A 48 17.93 -3.20 -5.66
CA LEU A 48 18.49 -2.16 -4.79
C LEU A 48 19.79 -1.57 -5.33
N GLU A 49 20.62 -2.37 -6.02
CA GLU A 49 21.81 -1.89 -6.73
C GLU A 49 21.43 -0.92 -7.85
N LEU A 50 20.41 -1.26 -8.65
CA LEU A 50 19.88 -0.36 -9.67
C LEU A 50 19.30 0.92 -9.06
N ALA A 51 18.49 0.82 -8.01
CA ALA A 51 17.96 1.98 -7.31
C ALA A 51 19.10 2.90 -6.82
N LYS A 52 20.17 2.33 -6.26
CA LYS A 52 21.36 3.08 -5.85
C LYS A 52 22.07 3.72 -7.04
N HIS A 53 22.23 3.00 -8.13
CA HIS A 53 22.88 3.49 -9.35
C HIS A 53 22.18 4.73 -9.92
N TYR A 54 20.86 4.70 -9.94
CA TYR A 54 20.00 5.79 -10.42
C TYR A 54 19.67 6.86 -9.36
N GLY A 55 20.26 6.77 -8.17
CA GLY A 55 20.02 7.73 -7.08
C GLY A 55 18.57 7.75 -6.58
N LEU A 56 17.88 6.61 -6.69
CA LEU A 56 16.49 6.46 -6.25
C LEU A 56 16.42 6.11 -4.77
N LYS A 57 15.46 6.72 -4.09
CA LYS A 57 15.10 6.38 -2.71
C LYS A 57 13.80 5.58 -2.72
N THR A 58 13.70 4.61 -1.82
CA THR A 58 12.57 3.68 -1.82
C THR A 58 12.09 3.34 -0.42
N PHE A 59 10.83 2.93 -0.37
CA PHE A 59 10.14 2.37 0.79
C PHE A 59 9.84 0.91 0.55
N ILE A 60 9.98 0.10 1.61
CA ILE A 60 9.59 -1.31 1.59
C ILE A 60 8.29 -1.43 2.38
N LEU A 61 7.24 -1.92 1.72
CA LEU A 61 6.02 -2.37 2.38
C LEU A 61 5.94 -3.89 2.24
N SER A 62 5.79 -4.62 3.35
CA SER A 62 5.82 -6.07 3.37
C SER A 62 4.83 -6.64 4.40
N ASN A 63 4.44 -7.90 4.22
CA ASN A 63 3.69 -8.67 5.21
C ASN A 63 4.60 -9.38 6.24
N GLY A 64 5.91 -9.19 6.17
CA GLY A 64 6.90 -9.75 7.10
C GLY A 64 7.22 -11.24 6.92
N VAL A 65 6.46 -11.98 6.11
CA VAL A 65 6.62 -13.45 5.96
C VAL A 65 8.00 -13.81 5.38
N ASN A 66 8.50 -13.00 4.46
CA ASN A 66 9.77 -13.25 3.75
C ASN A 66 10.91 -12.33 4.20
N LEU A 67 10.78 -11.70 5.36
CA LEU A 67 11.80 -10.83 5.95
C LEU A 67 12.85 -11.66 6.70
N THR A 68 13.58 -12.50 5.98
CA THR A 68 14.60 -13.38 6.53
C THR A 68 15.85 -12.62 6.98
N PRO A 69 16.72 -13.19 7.84
CA PRO A 69 18.00 -12.58 8.22
C PRO A 69 18.85 -12.17 7.01
N GLU A 70 18.91 -13.00 5.97
CA GLU A 70 19.61 -12.68 4.72
C GLU A 70 19.05 -11.43 4.05
N LYS A 71 17.71 -11.30 4.00
CA LYS A 71 17.06 -10.09 3.46
C LYS A 71 17.35 -8.86 4.32
N LEU A 72 17.40 -9.03 5.63
CA LEU A 72 17.78 -7.94 6.55
C LEU A 72 19.20 -7.44 6.32
N ASP A 73 20.15 -8.34 6.08
CA ASP A 73 21.54 -7.97 5.76
C ASP A 73 21.62 -7.19 4.44
N ILE A 74 20.88 -7.63 3.41
CA ILE A 74 20.77 -6.92 2.14
C ILE A 74 20.16 -5.52 2.38
N ILE A 75 19.04 -5.42 3.08
CA ILE A 75 18.39 -4.15 3.41
C ILE A 75 19.36 -3.22 4.15
N ASN A 76 20.08 -3.75 5.14
CA ASN A 76 21.05 -2.98 5.92
C ASN A 76 22.22 -2.43 5.07
N LYS A 77 22.64 -3.14 4.03
CA LYS A 77 23.68 -2.70 3.08
C LYS A 77 23.27 -1.45 2.31
N TYR A 78 21.97 -1.32 2.01
CA TYR A 78 21.41 -0.23 1.21
C TYR A 78 20.72 0.88 2.03
N THR A 79 20.67 0.72 3.35
CA THR A 79 20.11 1.72 4.28
C THR A 79 21.21 2.64 4.82
N PRO A 80 21.02 3.98 4.87
CA PRO A 80 19.87 4.77 4.42
C PRO A 80 20.02 5.33 2.99
N SER A 81 21.01 4.90 2.22
CA SER A 81 21.31 5.49 0.90
C SER A 81 20.19 5.26 -0.13
N VAL A 82 19.52 4.12 -0.06
CA VAL A 82 18.42 3.73 -0.95
C VAL A 82 17.13 3.56 -0.13
N ILE A 83 17.17 2.68 0.88
CA ILE A 83 15.99 2.37 1.69
C ILE A 83 15.82 3.42 2.78
N GLN A 84 14.69 4.12 2.76
CA GLN A 84 14.36 5.21 3.66
C GLN A 84 13.41 4.78 4.78
N GLU A 85 12.56 3.79 4.52
CA GLU A 85 11.53 3.32 5.45
C GLU A 85 11.22 1.84 5.20
N ILE A 86 10.83 1.14 6.26
CA ILE A 86 10.24 -0.19 6.21
C ILE A 86 8.89 -0.12 6.91
N ALA A 87 7.82 -0.45 6.20
CA ALA A 87 6.48 -0.59 6.75
C ALA A 87 6.03 -2.06 6.67
N LEU A 88 5.55 -2.60 7.77
CA LEU A 88 5.10 -3.99 7.87
C LEU A 88 3.63 -4.03 8.22
N ASN A 89 2.84 -4.64 7.35
CA ASN A 89 1.41 -4.82 7.57
C ASN A 89 1.16 -6.15 8.28
N ILE A 90 0.99 -6.12 9.59
CA ILE A 90 0.80 -7.29 10.45
C ILE A 90 -0.56 -7.18 11.14
N PRO A 91 -1.52 -8.05 10.79
CA PRO A 91 -2.90 -7.89 11.25
C PRO A 91 -3.17 -8.35 12.69
N ALA A 92 -2.26 -9.13 13.30
CA ALA A 92 -2.38 -9.60 14.69
C ALA A 92 -1.06 -10.11 15.25
N TYR A 93 -0.87 -9.99 16.57
CA TYR A 93 0.38 -10.30 17.28
C TYR A 93 0.21 -11.32 18.42
N GLU A 94 -1.01 -11.76 18.73
CA GLU A 94 -1.26 -12.57 19.92
C GLU A 94 -1.12 -14.06 19.70
N ASN A 95 -1.75 -14.56 18.65
CA ASN A 95 -1.74 -15.97 18.36
C ASN A 95 -1.88 -16.28 16.86
N ALA A 96 -1.43 -17.45 16.50
CA ALA A 96 -1.38 -17.94 15.12
C ALA A 96 -2.76 -18.04 14.46
N GLU A 97 -3.81 -18.36 15.22
CA GLU A 97 -5.15 -18.56 14.66
C GLU A 97 -5.78 -17.22 14.25
N VAL A 98 -5.70 -16.21 15.12
CA VAL A 98 -6.20 -14.84 14.82
C VAL A 98 -5.41 -14.24 13.66
N TRP A 99 -4.09 -14.38 13.68
CA TRP A 99 -3.24 -13.90 12.59
C TRP A 99 -3.59 -14.58 11.26
N SER A 100 -3.75 -15.91 11.27
CA SER A 100 -4.11 -16.69 10.08
C SER A 100 -5.45 -16.25 9.48
N LYS A 101 -6.48 -16.09 10.30
CA LYS A 101 -7.81 -15.64 9.86
C LYS A 101 -7.77 -14.24 9.22
N ARG A 102 -6.92 -13.34 9.73
CA ARG A 102 -6.82 -11.97 9.25
C ARG A 102 -5.87 -11.79 8.07
N SER A 103 -4.78 -12.55 8.04
CA SER A 103 -3.77 -12.46 6.98
C SER A 103 -4.09 -13.32 5.76
N GLY A 104 -4.90 -14.38 5.93
CA GLY A 104 -5.13 -15.40 4.91
C GLY A 104 -3.97 -16.42 4.78
N PHE A 105 -2.90 -16.28 5.55
CA PHE A 105 -1.78 -17.23 5.55
C PHE A 105 -2.03 -18.41 6.52
N PRO A 106 -1.43 -19.58 6.27
CA PRO A 106 -1.50 -20.70 7.21
C PRO A 106 -0.92 -20.35 8.58
N ALA A 107 -1.61 -20.73 9.67
CA ALA A 107 -1.23 -20.42 11.05
C ALA A 107 0.21 -20.81 11.41
N LYS A 108 0.75 -21.87 10.82
CA LYS A 108 2.15 -22.30 10.99
C LYS A 108 3.21 -21.27 10.60
N ARG A 109 2.84 -20.23 9.82
CA ARG A 109 3.75 -19.15 9.41
C ARG A 109 3.84 -18.02 10.44
N PHE A 110 3.00 -18.06 11.46
CA PHE A 110 2.96 -17.02 12.50
C PHE A 110 4.28 -16.89 13.24
N ASP A 111 4.83 -18.00 13.69
CA ASP A 111 6.10 -18.04 14.43
C ASP A 111 7.28 -17.53 13.57
N ASP A 112 7.28 -17.85 12.27
CA ASP A 112 8.26 -17.32 11.33
C ASP A 112 8.16 -15.79 11.26
N VAL A 113 6.94 -15.24 11.14
CA VAL A 113 6.72 -13.78 11.08
C VAL A 113 7.16 -13.11 12.37
N MET A 114 6.79 -13.65 13.54
CA MET A 114 7.19 -13.09 14.84
C MET A 114 8.71 -13.14 15.02
N THR A 115 9.36 -14.21 14.59
CA THR A 115 10.82 -14.34 14.58
C THR A 115 11.46 -13.30 13.66
N ASN A 116 10.91 -13.09 12.47
CA ASN A 116 11.40 -12.09 11.51
C ASN A 116 11.26 -10.68 12.07
N LEU A 117 10.16 -10.36 12.75
CA LEU A 117 9.96 -9.08 13.43
C LEU A 117 10.97 -8.87 14.55
N GLN A 118 11.24 -9.91 15.35
CA GLN A 118 12.25 -9.83 16.43
C GLN A 118 13.65 -9.63 15.84
N ASN A 119 13.99 -10.35 14.77
CA ASN A 119 15.25 -10.18 14.07
C ASN A 119 15.41 -8.74 13.55
N LEU A 120 14.38 -8.18 12.91
CA LEU A 120 14.39 -6.79 12.45
C LEU A 120 14.54 -5.81 13.63
N HIS A 121 13.79 -6.02 14.71
CA HIS A 121 13.82 -5.15 15.89
C HIS A 121 15.23 -5.05 16.51
N ASP A 122 15.99 -6.14 16.49
CA ASP A 122 17.33 -6.21 17.04
C ASP A 122 18.44 -5.92 16.01
N HIS A 123 18.08 -5.88 14.73
CA HIS A 123 19.03 -5.67 13.66
C HIS A 123 19.57 -4.24 13.60
N PRO A 124 20.85 -4.03 13.20
CA PRO A 124 21.44 -2.70 13.04
C PRO A 124 20.66 -1.77 12.11
N VAL A 125 19.94 -2.30 11.13
CA VAL A 125 19.12 -1.51 10.18
C VAL A 125 18.07 -0.67 10.89
N THR A 126 17.46 -1.18 11.95
CA THR A 126 16.45 -0.44 12.74
C THR A 126 17.02 0.84 13.33
N ARG A 127 18.27 0.83 13.79
CA ARG A 127 18.94 2.05 14.27
C ARG A 127 19.26 3.01 13.13
N LYS A 128 19.64 2.49 11.95
CA LYS A 128 19.92 3.34 10.78
C LYS A 128 18.66 4.06 10.27
N LEU A 129 17.50 3.44 10.40
CA LEU A 129 16.21 4.00 9.97
C LEU A 129 15.63 5.04 10.96
N GLN A 130 16.16 5.13 12.17
CA GLN A 130 15.83 6.20 13.13
C GLN A 130 14.31 6.44 13.32
N GLY A 131 13.56 5.38 13.65
CA GLY A 131 12.11 5.44 13.86
C GLY A 131 11.26 5.31 12.58
N ARG A 132 11.89 5.09 11.42
CA ARG A 132 11.20 4.83 10.15
C ARG A 132 11.01 3.32 9.87
N VAL A 133 10.86 2.54 10.93
CA VAL A 133 10.33 1.18 10.86
C VAL A 133 8.94 1.22 11.45
N LYS A 134 7.94 0.97 10.62
CA LYS A 134 6.53 1.06 10.98
C LYS A 134 5.88 -0.31 11.04
N LEU A 135 5.02 -0.50 12.02
CA LEU A 135 4.07 -1.60 12.07
C LEU A 135 2.68 -1.06 11.80
N ILE A 136 2.11 -1.42 10.67
CA ILE A 136 0.74 -1.03 10.30
C ILE A 136 -0.21 -2.10 10.80
N VAL A 137 -1.04 -1.73 11.77
CA VAL A 137 -2.07 -2.60 12.34
C VAL A 137 -3.42 -2.21 11.75
N ASN A 138 -3.89 -3.00 10.78
CA ASN A 138 -5.19 -2.78 10.17
C ASN A 138 -6.31 -3.34 11.04
N GLY A 139 -7.38 -2.58 11.19
CA GLY A 139 -8.55 -3.01 11.91
C GLY A 139 -9.72 -2.03 11.80
N VAL A 140 -10.78 -2.33 12.49
CA VAL A 140 -11.97 -1.48 12.52
C VAL A 140 -11.76 -0.35 13.53
N ASN A 141 -11.92 0.90 13.07
CA ASN A 141 -11.80 2.08 13.91
C ASN A 141 -13.20 2.64 14.23
N GLU A 142 -13.45 2.91 15.49
CA GLU A 142 -14.69 3.53 15.96
C GLU A 142 -14.95 4.90 15.27
N LEU A 143 -13.88 5.66 14.99
CA LEU A 143 -14.01 6.96 14.33
C LEU A 143 -14.60 6.83 12.93
N SER A 144 -14.23 5.80 12.18
CA SER A 144 -14.75 5.55 10.82
C SER A 144 -16.25 5.32 10.80
N PHE A 145 -16.81 4.71 11.85
CA PHE A 145 -18.26 4.56 12.01
C PHE A 145 -18.93 5.85 12.51
N LYS A 146 -18.29 6.57 13.44
CA LYS A 146 -18.83 7.84 13.96
C LYS A 146 -18.86 8.93 12.88
N THR A 147 -17.88 8.96 12.00
CA THR A 147 -17.82 9.91 10.89
C THR A 147 -18.68 9.50 9.69
N GLY A 148 -19.26 8.28 9.72
CA GLY A 148 -20.05 7.73 8.64
C GLY A 148 -19.25 7.30 7.42
N SER A 149 -17.91 7.23 7.53
CA SER A 149 -17.05 6.71 6.47
C SER A 149 -17.15 5.19 6.33
N LEU A 150 -17.58 4.51 7.39
CA LEU A 150 -17.95 3.10 7.38
C LEU A 150 -19.35 2.94 7.99
N LYS A 151 -20.24 2.20 7.35
CA LYS A 151 -21.56 1.83 7.88
C LYS A 151 -21.63 0.33 8.13
N LYS A 152 -22.41 -0.07 9.13
CA LYS A 152 -22.73 -1.49 9.34
C LYS A 152 -23.48 -2.01 8.12
N GLY A 153 -22.89 -2.96 7.41
CA GLY A 153 -23.59 -3.68 6.35
C GLY A 153 -24.60 -4.70 6.92
N PRO A 154 -25.58 -5.13 6.14
CA PRO A 154 -26.59 -6.10 6.60
C PRO A 154 -25.98 -7.41 7.12
N LYS A 155 -24.85 -7.83 6.62
CA LYS A 155 -24.13 -9.03 7.09
C LYS A 155 -23.42 -8.85 8.44
N PHE A 156 -23.26 -7.61 8.92
CA PHE A 156 -22.58 -7.33 10.19
C PHE A 156 -23.37 -7.93 11.37
N GLU A 157 -24.70 -7.78 11.31
CA GLU A 157 -25.60 -8.34 12.32
C GLU A 157 -25.79 -9.85 12.16
N GLU A 158 -25.90 -10.34 10.91
CA GLU A 158 -26.02 -11.77 10.62
C GLU A 158 -24.79 -12.57 11.10
N LEU A 159 -23.60 -11.95 11.06
CA LEU A 159 -22.35 -12.57 11.50
C LEU A 159 -22.09 -12.39 13.00
N GLY A 160 -22.98 -11.67 13.72
CA GLY A 160 -22.79 -11.39 15.15
C GLY A 160 -21.54 -10.57 15.46
N ILE A 161 -21.12 -9.70 14.54
CA ILE A 161 -19.93 -8.87 14.73
C ILE A 161 -20.29 -7.70 15.66
N ASP A 162 -19.72 -7.73 16.85
CA ASP A 162 -19.82 -6.64 17.81
C ASP A 162 -18.76 -5.57 17.47
N LEU A 163 -19.22 -4.36 17.18
CA LEU A 163 -18.35 -3.25 16.80
C LEU A 163 -17.45 -2.78 17.93
N ASP A 164 -17.97 -2.71 19.15
CA ASP A 164 -17.19 -2.27 20.30
C ASP A 164 -16.09 -3.29 20.60
N MET A 165 -16.40 -4.58 20.48
CA MET A 165 -15.43 -5.66 20.59
C MET A 165 -14.36 -5.58 19.48
N GLN A 166 -14.74 -5.31 18.22
CA GLN A 166 -13.79 -5.19 17.11
C GLN A 166 -12.89 -3.97 17.26
N THR A 167 -13.44 -2.84 17.73
CA THR A 167 -12.66 -1.62 17.97
C THR A 167 -11.70 -1.80 19.14
N GLY A 168 -12.15 -2.41 20.24
CA GLY A 168 -11.32 -2.77 21.39
C GLY A 168 -10.22 -3.74 21.00
N GLU A 169 -10.51 -4.71 20.16
CA GLU A 169 -9.54 -5.67 19.64
C GLU A 169 -8.49 -5.00 18.76
N HIS A 170 -8.85 -4.04 17.92
CA HIS A 170 -7.88 -3.26 17.13
C HIS A 170 -6.90 -2.51 18.03
N GLN A 171 -7.41 -1.79 19.04
CA GLN A 171 -6.56 -1.08 20.01
C GLN A 171 -5.65 -2.04 20.77
N ARG A 172 -6.19 -3.19 21.17
CA ARG A 172 -5.42 -4.23 21.86
C ARG A 172 -4.24 -4.74 21.02
N GLN A 173 -4.43 -4.97 19.72
CA GLN A 173 -3.33 -5.38 18.82
C GLN A 173 -2.27 -4.28 18.70
N VAL A 174 -2.67 -3.01 18.64
CA VAL A 174 -1.73 -1.87 18.66
C VAL A 174 -0.92 -1.86 19.97
N ASP A 175 -1.57 -2.05 21.11
CA ASP A 175 -0.90 -2.06 22.42
C ASP A 175 0.10 -3.23 22.55
N ILE A 176 -0.27 -4.40 22.04
CA ILE A 176 0.60 -5.58 22.00
C ILE A 176 1.82 -5.32 21.12
N ALA A 177 1.61 -4.81 19.89
CA ALA A 177 2.69 -4.49 18.97
C ALA A 177 3.67 -3.48 19.58
N THR A 178 3.15 -2.42 20.18
CA THR A 178 3.95 -1.39 20.86
C THR A 178 4.79 -1.97 22.00
N LYS A 179 4.21 -2.88 22.78
CA LYS A 179 4.92 -3.54 23.87
C LYS A 179 6.00 -4.51 23.41
N LEU A 180 5.71 -5.29 22.35
CA LEU A 180 6.65 -6.28 21.80
C LEU A 180 7.82 -5.62 21.05
N PHE A 181 7.56 -4.53 20.34
CA PHE A 181 8.51 -3.90 19.44
C PHE A 181 8.66 -2.38 19.70
N PRO A 182 9.18 -1.99 20.88
CA PRO A 182 9.21 -0.58 21.31
C PRO A 182 10.12 0.34 20.48
N LYS A 183 10.95 -0.22 19.58
CA LYS A 183 11.77 0.56 18.66
C LYS A 183 11.05 0.91 17.35
N PHE A 184 9.87 0.35 17.13
CA PHE A 184 9.10 0.58 15.93
C PHE A 184 8.01 1.63 16.17
N ASP A 185 7.67 2.36 15.13
CA ASP A 185 6.48 3.20 15.10
C ASP A 185 5.25 2.32 14.81
N VAL A 186 4.28 2.31 15.72
CA VAL A 186 3.07 1.48 15.56
C VAL A 186 1.93 2.35 15.09
N GLU A 187 1.56 2.17 13.84
CA GLU A 187 0.52 2.94 13.15
C GLU A 187 -0.81 2.19 13.14
N LYS A 188 -1.83 2.83 13.68
CA LYS A 188 -3.21 2.34 13.64
C LYS A 188 -3.82 2.73 12.30
N SER A 189 -4.18 1.75 11.48
CA SER A 189 -4.77 1.96 10.17
C SER A 189 -6.17 1.37 10.09
N ASP A 190 -7.07 2.11 9.45
CA ASP A 190 -8.43 1.64 9.21
C ASP A 190 -8.49 0.58 8.12
N LEU A 191 -9.40 -0.36 8.29
CA LEU A 191 -9.76 -1.29 7.23
C LEU A 191 -10.49 -0.50 6.13
N ILE A 192 -9.94 -0.53 4.92
CA ILE A 192 -10.51 0.10 3.74
C ILE A 192 -11.28 -0.94 2.93
N ASP A 193 -12.52 -0.65 2.56
CA ASP A 193 -13.40 -1.56 1.79
C ASP A 193 -12.97 -1.75 0.32
N ARG A 194 -11.84 -1.22 -0.11
CA ARG A 194 -11.31 -1.41 -1.45
C ARG A 194 -12.37 -1.28 -2.55
N THR A 195 -13.22 -0.25 -2.45
CA THR A 195 -14.30 0.05 -3.41
C THR A 195 -15.38 -1.04 -3.54
N GLY A 196 -15.70 -1.69 -2.42
CA GLY A 196 -16.73 -2.73 -2.33
C GLY A 196 -16.24 -4.16 -2.49
N LEU A 197 -14.95 -4.39 -2.73
CA LEU A 197 -14.38 -5.75 -2.87
C LEU A 197 -14.34 -6.51 -1.53
N ILE A 198 -14.20 -5.79 -0.41
CA ILE A 198 -14.22 -6.37 0.94
C ILE A 198 -15.62 -6.31 1.56
N GLY A 199 -16.58 -5.73 0.88
CA GLY A 199 -17.91 -5.32 1.32
C GLY A 199 -18.88 -6.40 1.80
N GLN A 200 -18.35 -7.57 2.15
CA GLN A 200 -19.19 -8.58 2.84
C GLN A 200 -19.48 -8.19 4.29
N TYR A 201 -18.63 -7.36 4.90
CA TYR A 201 -18.66 -7.04 6.33
C TYR A 201 -19.01 -5.59 6.61
N ILE A 202 -18.61 -4.68 5.72
CA ILE A 202 -18.75 -3.24 5.89
C ILE A 202 -19.16 -2.67 4.55
N THR A 203 -20.37 -2.14 4.42
CA THR A 203 -20.81 -1.50 3.17
C THR A 203 -20.60 0.00 3.25
N GLU A 204 -19.57 0.49 2.59
CA GLU A 204 -19.49 1.89 2.19
C GLU A 204 -20.56 2.21 1.12
N GLU A 205 -21.16 1.20 0.49
CA GLU A 205 -22.03 1.38 -0.69
C GLU A 205 -23.26 2.26 -0.43
N GLU A 206 -23.96 2.06 0.69
CA GLU A 206 -25.10 2.92 1.04
C GLU A 206 -24.66 4.33 1.40
N TYR A 207 -23.59 4.45 2.18
CA TYR A 207 -22.99 5.74 2.51
C TYR A 207 -22.53 6.47 1.25
N MET A 208 -21.89 5.77 0.33
CA MET A 208 -21.42 6.37 -0.92
C MET A 208 -22.57 6.71 -1.86
N LYS A 209 -23.66 5.94 -1.91
CA LYS A 209 -24.88 6.31 -2.65
C LYS A 209 -25.48 7.60 -2.11
N ASP A 210 -25.60 7.76 -0.80
CA ASP A 210 -26.08 8.98 -0.18
C ASP A 210 -25.12 10.16 -0.43
N ARG A 211 -23.82 9.92 -0.29
CA ARG A 211 -22.78 10.92 -0.54
C ARG A 211 -22.77 11.39 -1.98
N MET A 212 -22.96 10.48 -2.94
CA MET A 212 -22.96 10.77 -4.37
C MET A 212 -24.29 11.32 -4.90
N LYS A 213 -25.33 11.39 -4.07
CA LYS A 213 -26.64 11.92 -4.48
C LYS A 213 -26.49 13.38 -4.89
N ASN A 214 -26.69 13.65 -6.18
CA ASN A 214 -26.52 14.97 -6.80
C ASN A 214 -25.06 15.52 -6.73
N ARG A 215 -24.06 14.66 -6.70
CA ARG A 215 -22.65 15.04 -6.70
C ARG A 215 -21.88 14.29 -7.78
N THR A 216 -20.78 14.88 -8.21
CA THR A 216 -19.83 14.27 -9.15
C THR A 216 -18.46 14.14 -8.49
N VAL A 217 -17.70 13.11 -8.82
CA VAL A 217 -16.30 13.00 -8.42
C VAL A 217 -15.49 13.98 -9.25
N VAL A 218 -14.64 14.74 -8.58
CA VAL A 218 -13.78 15.75 -9.22
C VAL A 218 -12.30 15.57 -8.85
N GLY A 219 -11.97 14.62 -7.99
CA GLY A 219 -10.59 14.37 -7.57
C GLY A 219 -10.47 13.23 -6.56
N CYS A 220 -9.24 13.04 -6.09
CA CYS A 220 -8.87 12.07 -5.07
C CYS A 220 -8.06 12.75 -3.97
N GLN A 221 -8.29 12.39 -2.70
CA GLN A 221 -7.53 12.93 -1.55
C GLN A 221 -6.67 11.87 -0.86
N ASN A 222 -6.36 10.76 -1.53
CA ASN A 222 -5.55 9.69 -0.98
C ASN A 222 -4.07 9.98 -1.22
N TRP A 223 -3.43 10.68 -0.28
CA TRP A 223 -2.03 11.11 -0.35
C TRP A 223 -1.77 12.02 -1.57
N GLY A 224 -2.52 13.12 -1.68
CA GLY A 224 -2.58 14.00 -2.84
C GLY A 224 -3.64 13.54 -3.85
N ASP A 225 -3.67 14.14 -5.03
CA ASP A 225 -4.52 13.66 -6.12
C ASP A 225 -3.86 12.46 -6.82
N ARG A 226 -4.17 11.26 -6.34
CA ARG A 226 -3.54 10.02 -6.79
C ARG A 226 -3.62 9.83 -8.33
N ASN A 227 -4.66 10.32 -8.96
CA ASN A 227 -4.86 10.14 -10.40
C ASN A 227 -3.93 11.03 -11.25
N TYR A 228 -3.40 12.11 -10.64
CA TYR A 228 -2.54 13.09 -11.31
C TYR A 228 -1.13 13.17 -10.71
N GLU A 229 -0.88 12.55 -9.56
CA GLU A 229 0.40 12.67 -8.85
C GLU A 229 1.12 11.33 -8.68
N TRP A 230 0.42 10.21 -8.94
CA TRP A 230 0.96 8.89 -8.68
C TRP A 230 0.91 8.00 -9.91
N LEU A 231 2.03 7.37 -10.24
CA LEU A 231 2.10 6.30 -11.22
C LEU A 231 2.21 4.96 -10.49
N SER A 232 1.25 4.07 -10.72
CA SER A 232 1.32 2.68 -10.27
C SER A 232 1.61 1.78 -11.47
N VAL A 233 2.62 0.92 -11.34
CA VAL A 233 3.03 0.01 -12.42
C VAL A 233 2.97 -1.42 -11.92
N ASN A 234 2.31 -2.31 -12.66
CA ASN A 234 2.29 -3.74 -12.34
C ASN A 234 3.53 -4.48 -12.87
N SER A 235 3.63 -5.78 -12.60
CA SER A 235 4.76 -6.63 -13.02
C SER A 235 4.92 -6.77 -14.54
N ASN A 236 3.89 -6.44 -15.33
CA ASN A 236 3.92 -6.47 -16.79
C ASN A 236 4.27 -5.11 -17.40
N GLY A 237 4.49 -4.09 -16.58
CA GLY A 237 4.73 -2.72 -17.03
C GLY A 237 3.47 -1.91 -17.30
N ASP A 238 2.27 -2.45 -17.02
CA ASP A 238 1.04 -1.71 -17.22
C ASP A 238 0.90 -0.60 -16.18
N ALA A 239 0.61 0.59 -16.65
CA ALA A 239 0.31 1.76 -15.85
C ALA A 239 -1.15 1.72 -15.40
N ILE A 240 -1.36 1.63 -14.10
CA ILE A 240 -2.65 1.48 -13.44
C ILE A 240 -3.03 2.79 -12.78
N LEU A 241 -4.27 3.22 -12.94
CA LEU A 241 -4.72 4.50 -12.40
C LEU A 241 -4.69 4.56 -10.87
N CYS A 242 -5.07 3.47 -10.18
CA CYS A 242 -5.27 3.50 -8.74
C CYS A 242 -4.94 2.16 -8.06
N CYS A 243 -4.40 2.24 -6.85
CA CYS A 243 -4.14 1.06 -6.01
C CYS A 243 -5.43 0.35 -5.50
N ASN A 244 -6.61 0.91 -5.69
CA ASN A 244 -7.89 0.25 -5.41
C ASN A 244 -8.50 -0.45 -6.64
N ASP A 245 -7.85 -0.36 -7.80
CA ASP A 245 -8.21 -1.10 -9.01
C ASP A 245 -7.61 -2.52 -8.98
N TYR A 246 -8.20 -3.40 -8.17
CA TYR A 246 -7.71 -4.77 -8.00
C TYR A 246 -7.91 -5.67 -9.22
N ASN A 247 -8.83 -5.30 -10.11
CA ASN A 247 -9.11 -6.07 -11.33
C ASN A 247 -8.25 -5.60 -12.50
N PHE A 248 -7.50 -4.51 -12.36
CA PHE A 248 -6.75 -3.86 -13.44
C PHE A 248 -7.64 -3.39 -14.59
N ASP A 249 -8.84 -2.89 -14.27
CA ASP A 249 -9.80 -2.39 -15.26
C ASP A 249 -9.45 -0.99 -15.78
N TYR A 250 -8.57 -0.26 -15.08
CA TYR A 250 -8.21 1.15 -15.35
C TYR A 250 -6.73 1.29 -15.74
N ILE A 251 -6.29 0.48 -16.71
CA ILE A 251 -4.97 0.55 -17.33
C ILE A 251 -4.99 1.63 -18.42
N PHE A 252 -4.05 2.60 -18.34
CA PHE A 252 -3.98 3.68 -19.31
C PHE A 252 -2.75 3.63 -20.23
N GLY A 253 -1.80 2.72 -20.00
CA GLY A 253 -0.65 2.52 -20.87
C GLY A 253 0.25 1.40 -20.38
N ASN A 254 1.41 1.24 -21.04
CA ASN A 254 2.46 0.33 -20.60
C ASN A 254 3.83 1.05 -20.68
N ILE A 255 4.50 1.20 -19.53
CA ILE A 255 5.75 1.97 -19.42
C ILE A 255 6.93 1.29 -20.13
N LEU A 256 6.84 -0.01 -20.43
CA LEU A 256 7.86 -0.73 -21.20
C LEU A 256 7.75 -0.49 -22.70
N GLU A 257 6.58 -0.09 -23.17
CA GLU A 257 6.25 0.07 -24.59
C GLU A 257 6.19 1.54 -25.04
N GLN A 258 5.89 2.46 -24.10
CA GLN A 258 5.63 3.87 -24.38
C GLN A 258 6.58 4.77 -23.59
N GLU A 259 6.84 5.97 -24.06
CA GLU A 259 7.51 7.00 -23.27
C GLU A 259 6.59 7.50 -22.16
N LEU A 260 7.16 7.79 -20.99
CA LEU A 260 6.38 8.10 -19.79
C LEU A 260 5.56 9.38 -19.96
N SER A 261 6.15 10.45 -20.49
CA SER A 261 5.45 11.71 -20.74
C SER A 261 4.33 11.57 -21.77
N GLU A 262 4.55 10.80 -22.84
CA GLU A 262 3.51 10.52 -23.86
C GLU A 262 2.33 9.77 -23.25
N MET A 263 2.63 8.73 -22.47
CA MET A 263 1.61 7.95 -21.77
C MET A 263 0.82 8.80 -20.77
N TRP A 264 1.53 9.63 -19.98
CA TRP A 264 0.93 10.46 -18.93
C TRP A 264 0.01 11.55 -19.48
N HIS A 265 0.39 12.17 -20.61
CA HIS A 265 -0.42 13.20 -21.26
C HIS A 265 -1.36 12.65 -22.34
N SER A 266 -1.49 11.33 -22.46
CA SER A 266 -2.34 10.71 -23.48
C SER A 266 -3.83 10.96 -23.22
N GLU A 267 -4.60 11.03 -24.29
CA GLU A 267 -6.06 11.06 -24.22
C GLU A 267 -6.61 9.84 -23.44
N LYS A 268 -5.98 8.67 -23.63
CA LYS A 268 -6.33 7.44 -22.91
C LYS A 268 -6.20 7.58 -21.38
N HIS A 269 -5.20 8.32 -20.87
CA HIS A 269 -5.09 8.57 -19.41
C HIS A 269 -6.27 9.41 -18.94
N VAL A 270 -6.60 10.49 -19.63
CA VAL A 270 -7.74 11.36 -19.31
C VAL A 270 -9.07 10.60 -19.36
N GLU A 271 -9.30 9.83 -20.42
CA GLU A 271 -10.50 8.98 -20.56
C GLU A 271 -10.58 7.93 -19.43
N THR A 272 -9.44 7.38 -19.02
CA THR A 272 -9.40 6.39 -17.92
C THR A 272 -9.75 7.03 -16.59
N ILE A 273 -9.29 8.25 -16.32
CA ILE A 273 -9.68 9.03 -15.14
C ILE A 273 -11.20 9.30 -15.17
N ASP A 274 -11.72 9.80 -16.30
CA ASP A 274 -13.15 10.10 -16.43
C ASP A 274 -14.01 8.86 -16.20
N ARG A 275 -13.65 7.74 -16.81
CA ARG A 275 -14.31 6.46 -16.59
C ARG A 275 -14.25 6.00 -15.13
N ALA A 276 -13.11 6.19 -14.46
CA ALA A 276 -12.97 5.85 -13.04
C ALA A 276 -13.83 6.76 -12.14
N TYR A 277 -13.89 8.05 -12.44
CA TYR A 277 -14.71 9.02 -11.69
C TYR A 277 -16.21 8.71 -11.80
N ASN A 278 -16.64 8.13 -12.92
CA ASN A 278 -18.01 7.71 -13.14
C ASN A 278 -18.31 6.28 -12.65
N ASN A 279 -17.33 5.55 -12.13
CA ASN A 279 -17.49 4.17 -11.67
C ASN A 279 -16.78 3.90 -10.33
N ILE A 280 -15.55 3.40 -10.35
CA ILE A 280 -14.84 2.92 -9.14
C ILE A 280 -14.69 4.03 -8.08
N CYS A 281 -14.44 5.26 -8.49
CA CYS A 281 -14.27 6.39 -7.57
C CYS A 281 -15.60 6.81 -6.90
N THR A 282 -16.75 6.50 -7.48
CA THR A 282 -18.06 6.77 -6.82
C THR A 282 -18.28 5.91 -5.58
N LYS A 283 -17.51 4.82 -5.44
CA LYS A 283 -17.54 3.87 -4.31
C LYS A 283 -16.35 4.05 -3.36
N CYS A 284 -15.50 5.04 -3.60
CA CYS A 284 -14.27 5.23 -2.86
C CYS A 284 -14.39 6.31 -1.78
N SER A 285 -13.99 6.00 -0.55
CA SER A 285 -13.98 6.96 0.57
C SER A 285 -13.02 8.14 0.36
N ALA A 286 -11.98 7.95 -0.47
CA ALA A 286 -10.99 8.97 -0.78
C ALA A 286 -11.42 9.93 -1.91
N SER A 287 -12.60 9.76 -2.50
CA SER A 287 -13.06 10.62 -3.59
C SER A 287 -13.43 12.01 -3.10
N VAL A 288 -12.97 13.03 -3.82
CA VAL A 288 -13.41 14.41 -3.66
C VAL A 288 -14.63 14.64 -4.55
N THR A 289 -15.70 15.17 -3.99
CA THR A 289 -16.96 15.38 -4.70
C THR A 289 -17.38 16.84 -4.69
N LYS A 290 -18.04 17.27 -5.78
CA LYS A 290 -18.61 18.60 -5.96
C LYS A 290 -20.12 18.51 -6.11
#